data_15d8d8a03bc71dca2c64b2736b78f9df
#
_entry.id   15d8d8a03bc71dca2c64b2736b78f9df
#
_cell.length_a   1.000
_cell.length_b   1.000
_cell.length_c   1.000
_cell.angle_alpha   90.00
_cell.angle_beta   90.00
_cell.angle_gamma   90.00
#
_symmetry.space_group_name_H-M   'P 1'
#
loop_
_entity.id
_entity.type
_entity.pdbx_description
1 polymer ?
#
loop_
_entity_poly.entity_id
_entity_poly.type
_entity_poly.pdbx_seq_one_letter_code
_entity_poly.pdbx_strand_id
1 'polypeptide(L)'
;MQEKKINRTNVQLEALEIAKANKRCGLAISMGVGKTRIAIQHLQYCYNPLIEVLVVVPTHAIAGSWFTELDKLNLGNLSKHITFTTYISLKKHNPNDYDIVYLDECHSLLYNHEIFLSQFKGKILGLTGTPPKHSDSEKGIMVSKYCPIKYKFTVDQATDSNILNNYKIIVHQLELSKTSSLKKSKKNGGQWFTSEFKDYHYVSNRVAQANPGKQKQFAAIMRMRALMQYNTKELYVKSLANKLNTKCIIFANTQKQ
;
A
#
# COMPACT_ATOMS: atom_id res chain seq x y z
N MET A 1 4.73 20.79 -34.06
CA MET A 1 3.94 20.56 -32.81
C MET A 1 4.96 20.52 -31.68
N GLN A 2 4.94 21.49 -30.75
CA GLN A 2 5.80 21.45 -29.56
C GLN A 2 5.34 20.27 -28.71
N GLU A 3 6.18 19.30 -28.45
CA GLU A 3 5.93 18.25 -27.48
C GLU A 3 5.66 18.90 -26.13
N LYS A 4 4.44 18.75 -25.61
CA LYS A 4 4.01 19.30 -24.33
C LYS A 4 4.85 18.64 -23.23
N LYS A 5 5.85 19.34 -22.72
CA LYS A 5 6.74 18.82 -21.67
C LYS A 5 5.90 18.32 -20.50
N ILE A 6 5.91 17.01 -20.27
CA ILE A 6 5.21 16.40 -19.14
C ILE A 6 5.85 16.89 -17.85
N ASN A 7 5.06 17.51 -16.99
CA ASN A 7 5.49 17.93 -15.66
C ASN A 7 4.44 17.53 -14.62
N ARG A 8 4.81 17.58 -13.35
CA ARG A 8 3.94 17.16 -12.22
C ARG A 8 2.60 17.88 -12.23
N THR A 9 2.59 19.18 -12.47
CA THR A 9 1.37 20.00 -12.48
C THR A 9 0.42 19.58 -13.60
N ASN A 10 0.93 19.32 -14.80
CA ASN A 10 0.11 18.89 -15.93
C ASN A 10 -0.54 17.52 -15.66
N VAL A 11 0.22 16.57 -15.08
CA VAL A 11 -0.30 15.25 -14.68
C VAL A 11 -1.40 15.39 -13.62
N GLN A 12 -1.20 16.28 -12.63
CA GLN A 12 -2.21 16.55 -11.60
C GLN A 12 -3.47 17.18 -12.17
N LEU A 13 -3.35 18.14 -13.06
CA LEU A 13 -4.50 18.80 -13.72
C LEU A 13 -5.29 17.82 -14.60
N GLU A 14 -4.61 17.03 -15.40
CA GLU A 14 -5.25 15.99 -16.23
C GLU A 14 -6.04 14.99 -15.38
N ALA A 15 -5.41 14.47 -14.32
CA ALA A 15 -6.06 13.55 -13.40
C ALA A 15 -7.24 14.19 -12.67
N LEU A 16 -7.15 15.47 -12.31
CA LEU A 16 -8.21 16.23 -11.67
C LEU A 16 -9.42 16.40 -12.61
N GLU A 17 -9.20 16.76 -13.88
CA GLU A 17 -10.30 16.90 -14.85
C GLU A 17 -11.03 15.58 -15.08
N ILE A 18 -10.29 14.46 -15.13
CA ILE A 18 -10.89 13.12 -15.21
C ILE A 18 -11.71 12.80 -13.95
N ALA A 19 -11.20 13.14 -12.76
CA ALA A 19 -11.94 12.96 -11.51
C ALA A 19 -13.24 13.78 -11.45
N LYS A 20 -13.20 15.03 -11.90
CA LYS A 20 -14.38 15.93 -11.99
C LYS A 20 -15.46 15.37 -12.91
N ALA A 21 -15.06 14.85 -14.07
CA ALA A 21 -15.98 14.36 -15.10
C ALA A 21 -16.67 13.02 -14.74
N ASN A 22 -16.19 12.30 -13.72
CA ASN A 22 -16.67 10.96 -13.41
C ASN A 22 -17.26 10.87 -12.01
N LYS A 23 -18.43 10.23 -11.87
CA LYS A 23 -19.05 9.95 -10.58
C LYS A 23 -18.30 8.84 -9.82
N ARG A 24 -17.75 7.87 -10.56
CA ARG A 24 -16.93 6.77 -10.02
C ARG A 24 -15.64 6.69 -10.83
N CYS A 25 -14.52 6.97 -10.18
CA CYS A 25 -13.23 7.11 -10.83
C CYS A 25 -12.11 6.55 -9.95
N GLY A 26 -11.17 5.86 -10.55
CA GLY A 26 -9.90 5.46 -9.95
C GLY A 26 -8.74 6.15 -10.67
N LEU A 27 -7.81 6.69 -9.90
CA LEU A 27 -6.57 7.28 -10.38
C LEU A 27 -5.40 6.39 -9.98
N ALA A 28 -4.78 5.73 -10.95
CA ALA A 28 -3.58 4.92 -10.76
C ALA A 28 -2.34 5.78 -11.03
N ILE A 29 -1.87 6.49 -10.02
CA ILE A 29 -0.76 7.43 -10.13
C ILE A 29 0.35 7.00 -9.19
N SER A 30 1.59 6.97 -9.67
CA SER A 30 2.75 6.57 -8.89
C SER A 30 2.89 7.39 -7.60
N MET A 31 3.53 6.80 -6.60
CA MET A 31 3.82 7.49 -5.33
C MET A 31 4.68 8.73 -5.58
N GLY A 32 4.49 9.78 -4.78
CA GLY A 32 5.26 11.04 -4.90
C GLY A 32 4.77 12.02 -5.97
N VAL A 33 3.83 11.66 -6.85
CA VAL A 33 3.27 12.58 -7.86
C VAL A 33 2.19 13.51 -7.28
N GLY A 34 1.55 13.13 -6.16
CA GLY A 34 0.61 14.00 -5.43
C GLY A 34 -0.85 13.56 -5.50
N LYS A 35 -1.14 12.27 -5.36
CA LYS A 35 -2.52 11.72 -5.31
C LYS A 35 -3.42 12.44 -4.32
N THR A 36 -2.94 12.65 -3.09
CA THR A 36 -3.67 13.35 -2.02
C THR A 36 -4.01 14.79 -2.42
N ARG A 37 -3.05 15.49 -3.06
CA ARG A 37 -3.27 16.85 -3.58
C ARG A 37 -4.40 16.89 -4.60
N ILE A 38 -4.43 15.95 -5.54
CA ILE A 38 -5.49 15.83 -6.55
C ILE A 38 -6.86 15.62 -5.87
N ALA A 39 -6.92 14.74 -4.85
CA ALA A 39 -8.15 14.48 -4.11
C ALA A 39 -8.65 15.75 -3.36
N ILE A 40 -7.75 16.49 -2.73
CA ILE A 40 -8.10 17.74 -2.03
C ILE A 40 -8.57 18.82 -3.02
N GLN A 41 -7.91 18.97 -4.17
CA GLN A 41 -8.35 19.89 -5.23
C GLN A 41 -9.71 19.47 -5.83
N HIS A 42 -9.97 18.15 -5.93
CA HIS A 42 -11.28 17.63 -6.31
C HIS A 42 -12.34 17.95 -5.24
N LEU A 43 -12.01 17.83 -3.96
CA LEU A 43 -12.89 18.23 -2.86
C LEU A 43 -13.20 19.72 -2.93
N GLN A 44 -12.18 20.57 -3.12
CA GLN A 44 -12.35 22.01 -3.28
C GLN A 44 -13.30 22.34 -4.44
N TYR A 45 -13.20 21.65 -5.56
CA TYR A 45 -14.11 21.81 -6.70
C TYR A 45 -15.55 21.39 -6.37
N CYS A 46 -15.75 20.32 -5.60
CA CYS A 46 -17.07 19.80 -5.21
C CYS A 46 -17.66 20.55 -4.00
N TYR A 47 -16.90 21.44 -3.38
CA TYR A 47 -17.25 22.05 -2.10
C TYR A 47 -18.59 22.78 -2.13
N ASN A 48 -19.38 22.49 -1.13
CA ASN A 48 -20.51 23.29 -0.67
C ASN A 48 -20.53 23.26 0.87
N PRO A 49 -21.21 24.21 1.56
CA PRO A 49 -21.18 24.30 3.02
C PRO A 49 -21.74 23.11 3.81
N LEU A 50 -22.52 22.25 3.16
CA LEU A 50 -23.16 21.08 3.76
C LEU A 50 -22.51 19.75 3.32
N ILE A 51 -21.41 19.81 2.57
CA ILE A 51 -20.76 18.59 2.06
C ILE A 51 -20.21 17.75 3.18
N GLU A 52 -20.49 16.44 3.13
CA GLU A 52 -19.93 15.45 4.04
C GLU A 52 -19.06 14.44 3.27
N VAL A 53 -17.85 14.25 3.75
CA VAL A 53 -16.81 13.51 3.03
C VAL A 53 -16.23 12.41 3.91
N LEU A 54 -16.17 11.20 3.36
CA LEU A 54 -15.50 10.06 4.00
C LEU A 54 -14.18 9.77 3.29
N VAL A 55 -13.07 9.82 4.02
CA VAL A 55 -11.76 9.39 3.53
C VAL A 55 -11.39 8.06 4.17
N VAL A 56 -11.32 7.03 3.34
CA VAL A 56 -10.97 5.67 3.75
C VAL A 56 -9.49 5.45 3.51
N VAL A 57 -8.74 5.22 4.57
CA VAL A 57 -7.28 5.03 4.55
C VAL A 57 -6.88 3.63 5.01
N PRO A 58 -5.73 3.09 4.58
CA PRO A 58 -5.23 1.81 5.10
C PRO A 58 -5.00 1.79 6.60
N THR A 59 -4.45 2.88 7.14
CA THR A 59 -4.18 3.08 8.58
C THR A 59 -4.43 4.53 8.97
N HIS A 60 -4.81 4.79 10.23
CA HIS A 60 -5.03 6.15 10.72
C HIS A 60 -3.79 7.06 10.63
N ALA A 61 -2.59 6.49 10.65
CA ALA A 61 -1.35 7.27 10.50
C ALA A 61 -1.28 8.05 9.18
N ILE A 62 -1.94 7.56 8.13
CA ILE A 62 -1.96 8.20 6.80
C ILE A 62 -2.83 9.47 6.81
N ALA A 63 -3.81 9.59 7.69
CA ALA A 63 -4.64 10.80 7.81
C ALA A 63 -3.79 12.08 8.01
N GLY A 64 -2.67 11.98 8.75
CA GLY A 64 -1.74 13.10 8.94
C GLY A 64 -1.21 13.70 7.63
N SER A 65 -1.02 12.88 6.59
CA SER A 65 -0.58 13.37 5.28
C SER A 65 -1.64 14.22 4.56
N TRP A 66 -2.92 13.91 4.78
CA TRP A 66 -4.04 14.69 4.25
C TRP A 66 -4.11 16.08 4.92
N PHE A 67 -3.99 16.15 6.24
CA PHE A 67 -3.95 17.43 6.96
C PHE A 67 -2.76 18.29 6.51
N THR A 68 -1.58 17.69 6.43
CA THR A 68 -0.38 18.39 5.92
C THR A 68 -0.59 18.95 4.51
N GLU A 69 -1.29 18.23 3.63
CA GLU A 69 -1.51 18.70 2.26
C GLU A 69 -2.64 19.74 2.19
N LEU A 70 -3.67 19.64 3.04
CA LEU A 70 -4.69 20.69 3.23
C LEU A 70 -4.04 22.02 3.65
N ASP A 71 -3.11 21.97 4.60
CA ASP A 71 -2.39 23.16 5.09
C ASP A 71 -1.52 23.79 3.97
N LYS A 72 -0.78 22.97 3.21
CA LYS A 72 0.02 23.42 2.07
C LYS A 72 -0.80 24.11 0.97
N LEU A 73 -2.06 23.75 0.85
CA LEU A 73 -2.99 24.32 -0.12
C LEU A 73 -3.79 25.50 0.46
N ASN A 74 -3.58 25.88 1.72
CA ASN A 74 -4.39 26.86 2.45
C ASN A 74 -5.89 26.50 2.49
N LEU A 75 -6.21 25.20 2.58
CA LEU A 75 -7.56 24.63 2.58
C LEU A 75 -7.89 23.93 3.91
N GLY A 76 -7.22 24.29 5.00
CA GLY A 76 -7.42 23.69 6.32
C GLY A 76 -8.86 23.76 6.82
N ASN A 77 -9.64 24.75 6.38
CA ASN A 77 -11.06 24.89 6.68
C ASN A 77 -11.93 23.73 6.14
N LEU A 78 -11.47 22.99 5.12
CA LEU A 78 -12.18 21.82 4.59
C LEU A 78 -12.09 20.62 5.52
N SER A 79 -11.15 20.61 6.45
CA SER A 79 -10.93 19.49 7.37
C SER A 79 -12.17 19.15 8.23
N LYS A 80 -12.99 20.15 8.56
CA LYS A 80 -14.23 19.97 9.35
C LYS A 80 -15.31 19.14 8.63
N HIS A 81 -15.22 19.02 7.30
CA HIS A 81 -16.13 18.24 6.47
C HIS A 81 -15.62 16.82 6.20
N ILE A 82 -14.44 16.47 6.70
CA ILE A 82 -13.78 15.20 6.40
C ILE A 82 -13.82 14.29 7.61
N THR A 83 -14.47 13.14 7.46
CA THR A 83 -14.37 12.01 8.39
C THR A 83 -13.34 11.02 7.87
N PHE A 84 -12.36 10.66 8.71
CA PHE A 84 -11.38 9.63 8.38
C PHE A 84 -11.77 8.28 8.99
N THR A 85 -11.66 7.23 8.18
CA THR A 85 -11.88 5.85 8.63
C THR A 85 -10.88 4.90 7.97
N THR A 86 -10.80 3.67 8.48
CA THR A 86 -10.01 2.61 7.84
C THR A 86 -10.91 1.66 7.07
N TYR A 87 -10.33 0.89 6.12
CA TYR A 87 -11.05 -0.16 5.40
C TYR A 87 -11.74 -1.14 6.35
N ILE A 88 -11.09 -1.51 7.47
CA ILE A 88 -11.67 -2.43 8.46
C ILE A 88 -12.92 -1.83 9.12
N SER A 89 -12.92 -0.52 9.34
CA SER A 89 -14.00 0.20 10.02
C SER A 89 -15.09 0.72 9.07
N LEU A 90 -14.92 0.65 7.76
CA LEU A 90 -15.84 1.19 6.76
C LEU A 90 -17.29 0.72 6.97
N LYS A 91 -17.48 -0.54 7.35
CA LYS A 91 -18.81 -1.14 7.62
C LYS A 91 -19.56 -0.51 8.79
N LYS A 92 -18.93 0.32 9.61
CA LYS A 92 -19.54 1.00 10.76
C LYS A 92 -20.21 2.33 10.38
N HIS A 93 -19.95 2.82 9.18
CA HIS A 93 -20.48 4.07 8.67
C HIS A 93 -21.77 3.82 7.90
N ASN A 94 -22.70 4.79 7.97
CA ASN A 94 -23.90 4.78 7.15
C ASN A 94 -23.56 5.44 5.78
N PRO A 95 -23.79 4.75 4.66
CA PRO A 95 -23.50 5.29 3.33
C PRO A 95 -24.25 6.58 2.99
N ASN A 96 -25.40 6.82 3.62
CA ASN A 96 -26.27 7.98 3.35
C ASN A 96 -25.76 9.27 4.04
N ASP A 97 -24.80 9.17 4.95
CA ASP A 97 -24.28 10.33 5.68
C ASP A 97 -23.20 11.09 4.90
N TYR A 98 -22.83 10.62 3.69
CA TYR A 98 -21.73 11.17 2.92
C TYR A 98 -22.08 11.43 1.46
N ASP A 99 -21.54 12.51 0.91
CA ASP A 99 -21.67 12.90 -0.49
C ASP A 99 -20.52 12.37 -1.35
N ILE A 100 -19.32 12.29 -0.76
CA ILE A 100 -18.10 11.87 -1.44
C ILE A 100 -17.34 10.85 -0.58
N VAL A 101 -16.84 9.80 -1.22
CA VAL A 101 -15.91 8.84 -0.63
C VAL A 101 -14.60 8.88 -1.40
N TYR A 102 -13.51 9.17 -0.69
CA TYR A 102 -12.14 8.99 -1.17
C TYR A 102 -11.60 7.66 -0.64
N LEU A 103 -11.14 6.79 -1.54
CA LEU A 103 -10.55 5.50 -1.22
C LEU A 103 -9.04 5.58 -1.42
N ASP A 104 -8.30 5.95 -0.37
CA ASP A 104 -6.83 6.01 -0.43
C ASP A 104 -6.24 4.60 -0.41
N GLU A 105 -5.32 4.32 -1.34
CA GLU A 105 -4.84 2.98 -1.67
C GLU A 105 -5.98 2.00 -1.96
N CYS A 106 -6.84 2.37 -2.92
CA CYS A 106 -8.07 1.64 -3.28
C CYS A 106 -7.85 0.17 -3.71
N HIS A 107 -6.60 -0.23 -4.01
CA HIS A 107 -6.23 -1.64 -4.18
C HIS A 107 -6.39 -2.49 -2.91
N SER A 108 -6.71 -1.86 -1.78
CA SER A 108 -7.05 -2.54 -0.51
C SER A 108 -8.52 -2.97 -0.43
N LEU A 109 -9.34 -2.67 -1.44
CA LEU A 109 -10.74 -3.10 -1.50
C LEU A 109 -10.85 -4.63 -1.55
N LEU A 110 -11.80 -5.15 -0.77
CA LEU A 110 -12.19 -6.57 -0.67
C LEU A 110 -13.72 -6.68 -0.66
N TYR A 111 -14.27 -7.86 -0.88
CA TYR A 111 -15.73 -8.09 -0.92
C TYR A 111 -16.48 -7.62 0.33
N ASN A 112 -15.87 -7.69 1.52
CA ASN A 112 -16.50 -7.21 2.75
C ASN A 112 -16.81 -5.70 2.76
N HIS A 113 -16.18 -4.91 1.90
CA HIS A 113 -16.46 -3.48 1.75
C HIS A 113 -17.68 -3.19 0.86
N GLU A 114 -18.18 -4.21 0.15
CA GLU A 114 -19.33 -4.10 -0.72
C GLU A 114 -20.61 -3.72 0.05
N ILE A 115 -20.71 -4.13 1.33
CA ILE A 115 -21.85 -3.79 2.20
C ILE A 115 -22.09 -2.28 2.24
N PHE A 116 -21.03 -1.50 2.33
CA PHE A 116 -21.10 -0.03 2.32
C PHE A 116 -21.20 0.51 0.88
N LEU A 117 -20.31 0.07 -0.01
CA LEU A 117 -20.13 0.67 -1.34
C LEU A 117 -21.30 0.43 -2.27
N SER A 118 -22.04 -0.68 -2.11
CA SER A 118 -23.24 -0.99 -2.94
C SER A 118 -24.41 -0.05 -2.64
N GLN A 119 -24.53 0.41 -1.41
CA GLN A 119 -25.57 1.34 -0.95
C GLN A 119 -25.19 2.80 -1.15
N PHE A 120 -23.89 3.10 -1.30
CA PHE A 120 -23.40 4.48 -1.46
C PHE A 120 -23.76 5.06 -2.82
N LYS A 121 -24.49 6.19 -2.82
CA LYS A 121 -25.01 6.85 -4.02
C LYS A 121 -24.19 8.03 -4.50
N GLY A 122 -23.28 8.56 -3.66
CA GLY A 122 -22.46 9.72 -3.94
C GLY A 122 -21.28 9.46 -4.91
N LYS A 123 -20.33 10.39 -4.93
CA LYS A 123 -19.10 10.26 -5.74
C LYS A 123 -18.07 9.37 -5.07
N ILE A 124 -17.40 8.51 -5.85
CA ILE A 124 -16.26 7.70 -5.38
C ILE A 124 -15.03 8.06 -6.19
N LEU A 125 -13.96 8.48 -5.50
CA LEU A 125 -12.64 8.67 -6.08
C LEU A 125 -11.63 7.72 -5.41
N GLY A 126 -11.17 6.72 -6.15
CA GLY A 126 -10.10 5.80 -5.72
C GLY A 126 -8.72 6.33 -6.11
N LEU A 127 -7.78 6.26 -5.18
CA LEU A 127 -6.39 6.65 -5.37
C LEU A 127 -5.50 5.43 -5.14
N THR A 128 -4.57 5.15 -6.03
CA THR A 128 -3.58 4.08 -5.81
C THR A 128 -2.30 4.32 -6.60
N GLY A 129 -1.16 3.89 -6.06
CA GLY A 129 0.10 3.80 -6.79
C GLY A 129 0.29 2.44 -7.47
N THR A 130 -0.43 1.43 -7.00
CA THR A 130 -0.28 0.02 -7.38
C THR A 130 -1.65 -0.61 -7.67
N PRO A 131 -2.26 -0.32 -8.84
CA PRO A 131 -3.54 -0.91 -9.18
C PRO A 131 -3.45 -2.45 -9.23
N PRO A 132 -4.55 -3.18 -8.98
CA PRO A 132 -4.57 -4.63 -9.06
C PRO A 132 -4.07 -5.12 -10.43
N LYS A 133 -3.17 -6.10 -10.44
CA LYS A 133 -2.59 -6.67 -11.67
C LYS A 133 -3.58 -7.57 -12.42
N HIS A 134 -4.44 -8.27 -11.67
CA HIS A 134 -5.39 -9.24 -12.20
C HIS A 134 -6.82 -8.71 -12.01
N SER A 135 -7.53 -8.53 -13.10
CA SER A 135 -8.91 -8.01 -13.12
C SER A 135 -9.92 -8.97 -12.49
N ASP A 136 -9.63 -10.27 -12.54
CA ASP A 136 -10.42 -11.38 -12.00
C ASP A 136 -10.15 -11.66 -10.51
N SER A 137 -9.12 -11.04 -9.93
CA SER A 137 -8.90 -11.11 -8.49
C SER A 137 -9.98 -10.34 -7.72
N GLU A 138 -10.25 -10.72 -6.46
CA GLU A 138 -11.17 -10.00 -5.58
C GLU A 138 -10.94 -8.48 -5.62
N LYS A 139 -9.68 -8.05 -5.49
CA LYS A 139 -9.28 -6.64 -5.56
C LYS A 139 -9.56 -6.01 -6.92
N GLY A 140 -9.27 -6.74 -8.00
CA GLY A 140 -9.52 -6.29 -9.37
C GLY A 140 -11.00 -6.06 -9.64
N ILE A 141 -11.84 -7.02 -9.25
CA ILE A 141 -13.31 -6.95 -9.36
C ILE A 141 -13.84 -5.74 -8.58
N MET A 142 -13.43 -5.57 -7.32
CA MET A 142 -13.90 -4.50 -6.46
C MET A 142 -13.50 -3.11 -6.97
N VAL A 143 -12.23 -2.94 -7.39
CA VAL A 143 -11.77 -1.68 -7.98
C VAL A 143 -12.51 -1.38 -9.28
N SER A 144 -12.66 -2.36 -10.17
CA SER A 144 -13.37 -2.19 -11.45
C SER A 144 -14.84 -1.80 -11.24
N LYS A 145 -15.49 -2.33 -10.21
CA LYS A 145 -16.90 -2.08 -9.90
C LYS A 145 -17.13 -0.71 -9.27
N TYR A 146 -16.31 -0.30 -8.30
CA TYR A 146 -16.59 0.87 -7.46
C TYR A 146 -15.75 2.11 -7.77
N CYS A 147 -14.52 1.94 -8.26
CA CYS A 147 -13.64 3.04 -8.70
C CYS A 147 -12.81 2.60 -9.92
N PRO A 148 -13.43 2.37 -11.09
CA PRO A 148 -12.72 1.93 -12.30
C PRO A 148 -11.60 2.89 -12.64
N ILE A 149 -10.40 2.35 -12.91
CA ILE A 149 -9.22 3.15 -13.23
C ILE A 149 -9.45 3.89 -14.56
N LYS A 150 -9.58 5.20 -14.49
CA LYS A 150 -9.80 6.11 -15.64
C LYS A 150 -8.54 6.86 -16.05
N TYR A 151 -7.57 6.98 -15.13
CA TYR A 151 -6.29 7.62 -15.40
C TYR A 151 -5.16 6.78 -14.83
N LYS A 152 -4.07 6.66 -15.61
CA LYS A 152 -2.88 5.91 -15.19
C LYS A 152 -1.62 6.70 -15.53
N PHE A 153 -0.76 6.89 -14.51
CA PHE A 153 0.56 7.47 -14.65
C PHE A 153 1.57 6.64 -13.85
N THR A 154 2.40 5.89 -14.56
CA THR A 154 3.29 4.87 -13.96
C THR A 154 4.54 5.48 -13.36
N VAL A 155 5.28 4.67 -12.56
CA VAL A 155 6.59 5.06 -12.03
C VAL A 155 7.57 5.33 -13.15
N ASP A 156 7.58 4.51 -14.22
CA ASP A 156 8.49 4.69 -15.37
C ASP A 156 8.20 6.02 -16.08
N GLN A 157 6.93 6.32 -16.36
CA GLN A 157 6.55 7.62 -16.95
C GLN A 157 6.95 8.80 -16.05
N ALA A 158 6.82 8.66 -14.73
CA ALA A 158 7.21 9.71 -13.79
C ALA A 158 8.73 9.91 -13.71
N THR A 159 9.49 8.83 -13.83
CA THR A 159 10.95 8.84 -13.87
C THR A 159 11.45 9.43 -15.20
N ASP A 160 10.92 8.95 -16.33
CA ASP A 160 11.28 9.43 -17.67
C ASP A 160 10.98 10.93 -17.85
N SER A 161 9.93 11.41 -17.18
CA SER A 161 9.56 12.83 -17.17
C SER A 161 10.31 13.66 -16.13
N ASN A 162 11.27 13.10 -15.39
CA ASN A 162 12.00 13.74 -14.30
C ASN A 162 11.09 14.28 -13.17
N ILE A 163 9.88 13.72 -13.00
CA ILE A 163 8.97 14.05 -11.89
C ILE A 163 9.40 13.29 -10.63
N LEU A 164 9.91 12.07 -10.80
CA LEU A 164 10.55 11.26 -9.77
C LEU A 164 12.03 11.07 -10.08
N ASN A 165 12.81 10.89 -9.04
CA ASN A 165 14.23 10.57 -9.19
C ASN A 165 14.43 9.19 -9.81
N ASN A 166 15.52 9.02 -10.53
CA ASN A 166 15.98 7.72 -10.97
C ASN A 166 16.26 6.82 -9.76
N TYR A 167 15.97 5.55 -9.90
CA TYR A 167 16.23 4.56 -8.86
C TYR A 167 16.92 3.34 -9.43
N LYS A 168 17.64 2.62 -8.57
CA LYS A 168 18.26 1.33 -8.90
C LYS A 168 17.85 0.30 -7.86
N ILE A 169 17.33 -0.83 -8.31
CA ILE A 169 17.03 -1.98 -7.44
C ILE A 169 18.22 -2.94 -7.53
N ILE A 170 18.85 -3.21 -6.39
CA ILE A 170 19.91 -4.19 -6.25
C ILE A 170 19.38 -5.33 -5.41
N VAL A 171 19.33 -6.53 -5.99
CA VAL A 171 18.91 -7.74 -5.28
C VAL A 171 20.16 -8.47 -4.81
N HIS A 172 20.31 -8.61 -3.48
CA HIS A 172 21.39 -9.37 -2.88
C HIS A 172 20.90 -10.76 -2.52
N GLN A 173 21.47 -11.78 -3.16
CA GLN A 173 21.21 -13.17 -2.82
C GLN A 173 22.19 -13.60 -1.71
N LEU A 174 21.63 -14.04 -0.58
CA LEU A 174 22.41 -14.49 0.57
C LEU A 174 22.31 -16.01 0.72
N GLU A 175 23.46 -16.63 0.99
CA GLU A 175 23.48 -18.05 1.35
C GLU A 175 23.11 -18.22 2.83
N LEU A 176 22.33 -19.26 3.12
CA LEU A 176 21.97 -19.61 4.49
C LEU A 176 23.18 -20.20 5.21
N SER A 177 23.42 -19.77 6.44
CA SER A 177 24.52 -20.29 7.26
C SER A 177 24.40 -21.79 7.47
N LYS A 178 25.53 -22.50 7.27
CA LYS A 178 25.68 -23.93 7.56
C LYS A 178 26.18 -24.17 9.00
N THR A 179 26.57 -23.10 9.72
CA THR A 179 27.02 -23.18 11.11
C THR A 179 25.85 -23.42 12.05
N SER A 180 25.98 -24.36 12.98
CA SER A 180 24.95 -24.72 13.97
C SER A 180 24.86 -23.70 15.10
N SER A 181 24.45 -22.47 14.77
CA SER A 181 24.31 -21.34 15.70
C SER A 181 22.85 -20.97 16.03
N LEU A 182 21.89 -21.53 15.26
CA LEU A 182 20.47 -21.23 15.45
C LEU A 182 19.90 -22.05 16.62
N LYS A 183 19.56 -21.37 17.71
CA LYS A 183 18.96 -21.98 18.89
C LYS A 183 17.47 -22.25 18.70
N LYS A 184 17.04 -23.45 18.95
CA LYS A 184 15.63 -23.87 18.90
C LYS A 184 15.20 -24.44 20.25
N SER A 185 13.92 -24.27 20.60
CA SER A 185 13.32 -24.80 21.84
C SER A 185 12.31 -25.89 21.53
N LYS A 186 12.31 -26.95 22.31
CA LYS A 186 11.28 -28.01 22.30
C LYS A 186 10.10 -27.57 23.18
N LYS A 187 8.93 -28.16 22.95
CA LYS A 187 7.74 -27.91 23.78
C LYS A 187 7.94 -28.27 25.26
N ASN A 188 8.82 -29.20 25.55
CA ASN A 188 9.17 -29.67 26.92
C ASN A 188 10.31 -28.85 27.56
N GLY A 189 10.66 -27.68 27.04
CA GLY A 189 11.72 -26.82 27.57
C GLY A 189 13.14 -27.18 27.12
N GLY A 190 13.37 -28.28 26.46
CA GLY A 190 14.69 -28.66 25.93
C GLY A 190 15.10 -27.71 24.80
N GLN A 191 16.42 -27.49 24.65
CA GLN A 191 17.00 -26.65 23.61
C GLN A 191 17.98 -27.46 22.75
N TRP A 192 18.09 -27.09 21.47
CA TRP A 192 19.10 -27.65 20.58
C TRP A 192 19.58 -26.60 19.60
N PHE A 193 20.72 -26.83 19.00
CA PHE A 193 21.29 -25.95 17.97
C PHE A 193 21.16 -26.61 16.59
N THR A 194 20.89 -25.76 15.59
CA THR A 194 20.84 -26.17 14.18
C THR A 194 21.45 -25.06 13.32
N SER A 195 21.62 -25.30 12.03
CA SER A 195 22.00 -24.26 11.08
C SER A 195 20.77 -23.70 10.37
N GLU A 196 20.86 -22.47 9.88
CA GLU A 196 19.81 -21.85 9.07
C GLU A 196 19.48 -22.72 7.84
N PHE A 197 20.50 -23.27 7.19
CA PHE A 197 20.36 -24.17 6.04
C PHE A 197 19.52 -25.42 6.40
N LYS A 198 19.88 -26.13 7.47
CA LYS A 198 19.13 -27.32 7.90
C LYS A 198 17.70 -26.98 8.32
N ASP A 199 17.52 -25.90 9.06
CA ASP A 199 16.19 -25.43 9.50
C ASP A 199 15.29 -25.07 8.30
N TYR A 200 15.83 -24.35 7.31
CA TYR A 200 15.10 -24.00 6.10
C TYR A 200 14.66 -25.23 5.30
N HIS A 201 15.56 -26.18 5.11
CA HIS A 201 15.22 -27.44 4.44
C HIS A 201 14.12 -28.22 5.20
N TYR A 202 14.21 -28.29 6.51
CA TYR A 202 13.18 -28.92 7.33
C TYR A 202 11.81 -28.26 7.16
N VAL A 203 11.72 -26.94 7.33
CA VAL A 203 10.43 -26.24 7.20
C VAL A 203 9.92 -26.22 5.76
N SER A 204 10.81 -26.24 4.75
CA SER A 204 10.43 -26.33 3.33
C SER A 204 9.85 -27.70 2.98
N ASN A 205 10.44 -28.78 3.47
CA ASN A 205 9.91 -30.13 3.31
C ASN A 205 8.52 -30.27 3.95
N ARG A 206 8.29 -29.64 5.09
CA ARG A 206 6.94 -29.60 5.70
C ARG A 206 5.90 -28.92 4.82
N VAL A 207 6.29 -27.85 4.10
CA VAL A 207 5.38 -27.21 3.13
C VAL A 207 5.09 -28.12 1.95
N ALA A 208 6.11 -28.84 1.46
CA ALA A 208 5.97 -29.75 0.32
C ALA A 208 5.06 -30.95 0.66
N GLN A 209 5.18 -31.48 1.89
CA GLN A 209 4.43 -32.65 2.36
C GLN A 209 3.04 -32.31 2.92
N ALA A 210 2.73 -31.03 3.14
CA ALA A 210 1.45 -30.62 3.72
C ALA A 210 0.30 -30.75 2.72
N ASN A 211 -0.84 -31.26 3.21
CA ASN A 211 -2.08 -31.32 2.43
C ASN A 211 -2.54 -29.93 1.99
N PRO A 212 -3.15 -29.81 0.79
CA PRO A 212 -3.73 -28.57 0.32
C PRO A 212 -4.69 -27.91 1.35
N GLY A 213 -4.82 -26.58 1.30
CA GLY A 213 -5.69 -25.83 2.20
C GLY A 213 -4.98 -25.30 3.43
N LYS A 214 -5.66 -25.25 4.59
CA LYS A 214 -5.18 -24.62 5.84
C LYS A 214 -3.85 -25.19 6.34
N GLN A 215 -3.61 -26.48 6.18
CA GLN A 215 -2.37 -27.11 6.64
C GLN A 215 -1.16 -26.60 5.85
N LYS A 216 -1.28 -26.50 4.52
CA LYS A 216 -0.22 -25.97 3.65
C LYS A 216 0.02 -24.48 3.89
N GLN A 217 -1.05 -23.72 4.09
CA GLN A 217 -0.95 -22.30 4.45
C GLN A 217 -0.20 -22.11 5.79
N PHE A 218 -0.55 -22.89 6.82
CA PHE A 218 0.14 -22.84 8.10
C PHE A 218 1.62 -23.20 7.98
N ALA A 219 1.96 -24.26 7.25
CA ALA A 219 3.35 -24.66 7.01
C ALA A 219 4.13 -23.57 6.26
N ALA A 220 3.52 -22.91 5.27
CA ALA A 220 4.12 -21.79 4.54
C ALA A 220 4.38 -20.57 5.45
N ILE A 221 3.45 -20.24 6.36
CA ILE A 221 3.64 -19.19 7.37
C ILE A 221 4.80 -19.54 8.31
N MET A 222 4.90 -20.78 8.74
CA MET A 222 6.02 -21.23 9.59
C MET A 222 7.37 -21.12 8.89
N ARG A 223 7.45 -21.46 7.59
CA ARG A 223 8.66 -21.25 6.77
C ARG A 223 9.02 -19.77 6.66
N MET A 224 8.03 -18.91 6.39
CA MET A 224 8.25 -17.47 6.33
C MET A 224 8.78 -16.92 7.65
N ARG A 225 8.19 -17.31 8.79
CA ARG A 225 8.65 -16.91 10.13
C ARG A 225 10.07 -17.38 10.43
N ALA A 226 10.44 -18.60 10.00
CA ALA A 226 11.81 -19.10 10.15
C ALA A 226 12.81 -18.23 9.39
N LEU A 227 12.52 -17.90 8.11
CA LEU A 227 13.33 -16.98 7.30
C LEU A 227 13.49 -15.59 7.92
N MET A 228 12.47 -15.10 8.65
CA MET A 228 12.55 -13.79 9.34
C MET A 228 13.50 -13.82 10.55
N GLN A 229 13.74 -14.99 11.15
CA GLN A 229 14.57 -15.15 12.36
C GLN A 229 16.03 -15.44 12.06
N TYR A 230 16.43 -15.61 10.81
CA TYR A 230 17.80 -15.95 10.45
C TYR A 230 18.76 -14.75 10.54
N ASN A 231 19.87 -14.95 11.24
CA ASN A 231 20.85 -13.91 11.53
C ASN A 231 21.67 -13.48 10.30
N THR A 232 21.79 -14.33 9.28
CA THR A 232 22.55 -14.01 8.06
C THR A 232 22.11 -12.69 7.44
N LYS A 233 20.79 -12.41 7.40
CA LYS A 233 20.27 -11.15 6.87
C LYS A 233 20.67 -9.95 7.72
N GLU A 234 20.56 -10.07 9.03
CA GLU A 234 20.92 -9.02 9.97
C GLU A 234 22.41 -8.66 9.88
N LEU A 235 23.28 -9.68 9.90
CA LEU A 235 24.73 -9.49 9.76
C LEU A 235 25.10 -8.82 8.44
N TYR A 236 24.44 -9.26 7.35
CA TYR A 236 24.65 -8.66 6.03
C TYR A 236 24.22 -7.20 5.99
N VAL A 237 23.02 -6.87 6.49
CA VAL A 237 22.49 -5.50 6.50
C VAL A 237 23.36 -4.58 7.36
N LYS A 238 23.84 -5.06 8.53
CA LYS A 238 24.81 -4.32 9.37
C LYS A 238 26.11 -4.03 8.61
N SER A 239 26.66 -5.03 7.93
CA SER A 239 27.85 -4.86 7.09
C SER A 239 27.63 -3.89 5.93
N LEU A 240 26.46 -3.94 5.30
CA LEU A 240 26.11 -3.02 4.22
C LEU A 240 25.92 -1.59 4.73
N ALA A 241 25.20 -1.40 5.83
CA ALA A 241 24.95 -0.10 6.44
C ALA A 241 26.24 0.60 6.85
N ASN A 242 27.21 -0.14 7.39
CA ASN A 242 28.51 0.39 7.76
C ASN A 242 29.38 0.86 6.57
N LYS A 243 29.06 0.39 5.36
CA LYS A 243 29.74 0.79 4.11
C LYS A 243 29.07 1.99 3.43
N LEU A 244 27.86 2.35 3.85
CA LEU A 244 27.11 3.46 3.26
C LEU A 244 27.45 4.76 3.99
N ASN A 245 28.01 5.73 3.28
CA ASN A 245 28.30 7.08 3.78
C ASN A 245 27.12 8.05 3.61
N THR A 246 25.91 7.52 3.43
CA THR A 246 24.71 8.30 3.17
C THR A 246 23.57 7.87 4.11
N LYS A 247 22.57 8.74 4.27
CA LYS A 247 21.35 8.38 5.01
C LYS A 247 20.68 7.19 4.35
N CYS A 248 20.33 6.17 5.12
CA CYS A 248 19.59 5.01 4.66
C CYS A 248 18.35 4.76 5.52
N ILE A 249 17.35 4.10 4.94
CA ILE A 249 16.16 3.64 5.65
C ILE A 249 16.15 2.12 5.55
N ILE A 250 16.05 1.45 6.69
CA ILE A 250 15.99 -0.01 6.77
C ILE A 250 14.59 -0.41 7.17
N PHE A 251 13.93 -1.21 6.33
CA PHE A 251 12.64 -1.81 6.65
C PHE A 251 12.86 -3.22 7.22
N ALA A 252 12.42 -3.42 8.45
CA ALA A 252 12.48 -4.71 9.12
C ALA A 252 11.08 -5.31 9.32
N ASN A 253 10.98 -6.63 9.29
CA ASN A 253 9.71 -7.32 9.47
C ASN A 253 9.27 -7.43 10.95
N THR A 254 10.20 -7.27 11.89
CA THR A 254 9.95 -7.36 13.32
C THR A 254 10.74 -6.31 14.08
N GLN A 255 10.24 -5.91 15.27
CA GLN A 255 10.94 -4.94 16.14
C GLN A 255 12.27 -5.47 16.70
N LYS A 256 12.51 -6.79 16.63
CA LYS A 256 13.75 -7.42 17.11
C LYS A 256 14.87 -7.44 16.05
N GLN A 257 14.56 -7.07 14.83
CA GLN A 257 15.53 -6.87 13.75
C GLN A 257 15.94 -5.42 13.64
#